data_7cfafa54a6833774cdff302c92427b67
#
_entry.id   7cfafa54a6833774cdff302c92427b67
#
_cell.length_a   1.000
_cell.length_b   1.000
_cell.length_c   1.000
_cell.angle_alpha   90.00
_cell.angle_beta   90.00
_cell.angle_gamma   90.00
#
_symmetry.space_group_name_H-M   'P 1'
#
loop_
_entity.id
_entity.type
_entity.pdbx_description
1 polymer ?
#
loop_
_entity_poly.entity_id
_entity_poly.type
_entity_poly.pdbx_seq_one_letter_code
_entity_poly.pdbx_strand_id
1 'polypeptide(L)'
;MIIDAHTHIFPPSVNEDRDAYLQRDTTFRELYSNSKARVATAEELLASMDEAGIDKSVACGFGWSDAELCREHNDYLLETAERSGGRLIPFCTLQPADKAARDDLKRWSARGARGLGELRPMSQGYSLIDSDEADLLSWAGDAYDLVLMFHASEPVGHAYPGKAGLPVEQLGRFITDFPGVSVIGAHWGGGLPFYALIPEMRDAMGRTYVDSAATGLLYSPDVFSRVIDLVGASHVLFGSDFPLVGQSEALEALRDVPLDEEARALIEGENARELLRLADG
;
A
#
# COMPACT_ATOMS: atom_id res chain seq x y z
N MET A 1 -5.64 13.37 14.10
CA MET A 1 -6.05 12.02 13.63
C MET A 1 -4.83 11.30 13.10
N ILE A 2 -4.51 10.13 13.63
CA ILE A 2 -3.38 9.31 13.16
C ILE A 2 -3.92 8.23 12.23
N ILE A 3 -3.35 8.14 11.03
CA ILE A 3 -3.79 7.19 9.99
C ILE A 3 -2.58 6.37 9.54
N ASP A 4 -2.66 5.07 9.75
CA ASP A 4 -1.68 4.13 9.18
C ASP A 4 -2.10 3.79 7.74
N ALA A 5 -1.36 4.29 6.77
CA ALA A 5 -1.69 4.16 5.36
C ALA A 5 -1.32 2.80 4.75
N HIS A 6 -0.67 1.89 5.52
CA HIS A 6 -0.19 0.62 5.00
C HIS A 6 -0.23 -0.49 6.06
N THR A 7 -1.26 -1.32 6.00
CA THR A 7 -1.39 -2.51 6.84
C THR A 7 -1.98 -3.67 6.03
N HIS A 8 -1.70 -4.90 6.47
CA HIS A 8 -2.24 -6.11 5.84
C HIS A 8 -3.04 -6.94 6.82
N ILE A 9 -4.24 -7.34 6.39
CA ILE A 9 -5.07 -8.31 7.09
C ILE A 9 -5.55 -9.38 6.14
N PHE A 10 -5.73 -10.58 6.66
CA PHE A 10 -6.15 -11.75 5.88
C PHE A 10 -7.35 -12.42 6.52
N PRO A 11 -8.20 -13.11 5.72
CA PRO A 11 -9.22 -13.96 6.27
C PRO A 11 -8.62 -15.01 7.22
N PRO A 12 -9.31 -15.37 8.33
CA PRO A 12 -8.83 -16.41 9.26
C PRO A 12 -8.46 -17.73 8.58
N SER A 13 -9.16 -18.10 7.51
CA SER A 13 -8.89 -19.30 6.70
C SER A 13 -7.45 -19.37 6.16
N VAL A 14 -6.80 -18.23 5.93
CA VAL A 14 -5.40 -18.19 5.46
C VAL A 14 -4.45 -18.72 6.53
N ASN A 15 -4.72 -18.45 7.81
CA ASN A 15 -3.95 -19.02 8.93
C ASN A 15 -4.32 -20.47 9.22
N GLU A 16 -5.61 -20.82 9.07
CA GLU A 16 -6.12 -22.16 9.36
C GLU A 16 -5.58 -23.21 8.37
N ASP A 17 -5.42 -22.85 7.09
CA ASP A 17 -4.90 -23.74 6.04
C ASP A 17 -3.87 -23.06 5.16
N ARG A 18 -2.81 -22.53 5.78
CA ARG A 18 -1.72 -21.83 5.08
C ARG A 18 -1.13 -22.66 3.94
N ASP A 19 -1.00 -23.96 4.11
CA ASP A 19 -0.40 -24.85 3.11
C ASP A 19 -1.23 -24.88 1.82
N ALA A 20 -2.55 -24.83 1.89
CA ALA A 20 -3.41 -24.75 0.69
C ALA A 20 -3.15 -23.44 -0.08
N TYR A 21 -3.03 -22.31 0.61
CA TYR A 21 -2.72 -21.02 -0.01
C TYR A 21 -1.29 -20.99 -0.62
N LEU A 22 -0.30 -21.58 0.05
CA LEU A 22 1.07 -21.72 -0.48
C LEU A 22 1.11 -22.58 -1.75
N GLN A 23 0.23 -23.57 -1.88
CA GLN A 23 0.14 -24.38 -3.09
C GLN A 23 -0.60 -23.67 -4.23
N ARG A 24 -1.63 -22.90 -3.90
CA ARG A 24 -2.51 -22.22 -4.85
C ARG A 24 -1.89 -20.96 -5.46
N ASP A 25 -1.10 -20.20 -4.68
CA ASP A 25 -0.61 -18.91 -5.12
C ASP A 25 0.92 -18.77 -5.01
N THR A 26 1.55 -18.33 -6.11
CA THR A 26 3.00 -18.18 -6.19
C THR A 26 3.51 -16.97 -5.43
N THR A 27 2.77 -15.86 -5.44
CA THR A 27 3.12 -14.64 -4.72
C THR A 27 3.04 -14.87 -3.21
N PHE A 28 1.99 -15.56 -2.74
CA PHE A 28 1.86 -15.91 -1.34
C PHE A 28 2.98 -16.87 -0.88
N ARG A 29 3.35 -17.83 -1.72
CA ARG A 29 4.47 -18.73 -1.45
C ARG A 29 5.79 -17.98 -1.31
N GLU A 30 6.05 -16.98 -2.14
CA GLU A 30 7.26 -16.17 -2.07
C GLU A 30 7.46 -15.53 -0.69
N LEU A 31 6.39 -14.99 -0.11
CA LEU A 31 6.45 -14.20 1.13
C LEU A 31 6.21 -15.04 2.39
N TYR A 32 5.29 -16.00 2.32
CA TYR A 32 4.73 -16.68 3.50
C TYR A 32 5.16 -18.16 3.65
N SER A 33 6.12 -18.65 2.85
CA SER A 33 6.71 -20.00 3.04
C SER A 33 7.44 -20.15 4.37
N ASN A 34 7.96 -19.06 4.92
CA ASN A 34 8.49 -19.07 6.27
C ASN A 34 7.32 -19.07 7.27
N SER A 35 7.21 -20.12 8.08
CA SER A 35 6.15 -20.24 9.09
C SER A 35 6.16 -19.13 10.15
N LYS A 36 7.27 -18.38 10.28
CA LYS A 36 7.39 -17.22 11.16
C LYS A 36 6.80 -15.94 10.55
N ALA A 37 6.56 -15.91 9.23
CA ALA A 37 5.90 -14.77 8.60
C ALA A 37 4.47 -14.66 9.14
N ARG A 38 4.17 -13.52 9.75
CA ARG A 38 2.87 -13.29 10.39
C ARG A 38 1.79 -13.04 9.35
N VAL A 39 0.62 -13.59 9.62
CA VAL A 39 -0.63 -13.32 8.91
C VAL A 39 -1.62 -12.87 9.98
N ALA A 40 -2.12 -11.65 9.87
CA ALA A 40 -3.00 -11.06 10.89
C ALA A 40 -4.44 -10.93 10.40
N THR A 41 -5.39 -10.99 11.31
CA THR A 41 -6.82 -10.74 11.05
C THR A 41 -7.19 -9.27 11.30
N ALA A 42 -8.43 -8.89 10.97
CA ALA A 42 -8.95 -7.55 11.24
C ALA A 42 -9.03 -7.27 12.75
N GLU A 43 -9.36 -8.27 13.56
CA GLU A 43 -9.43 -8.14 15.02
C GLU A 43 -8.04 -7.87 15.62
N GLU A 44 -7.00 -8.53 15.10
CA GLU A 44 -5.62 -8.29 15.53
C GLU A 44 -5.14 -6.89 15.13
N LEU A 45 -5.51 -6.41 13.93
CA LEU A 45 -5.20 -5.04 13.50
C LEU A 45 -5.91 -4.01 14.40
N LEU A 46 -7.21 -4.17 14.64
CA LEU A 46 -7.98 -3.26 15.50
C LEU A 46 -7.41 -3.22 16.94
N ALA A 47 -7.01 -4.35 17.49
CA ALA A 47 -6.34 -4.39 18.80
C ALA A 47 -4.98 -3.66 18.78
N SER A 48 -4.19 -3.82 17.72
CA SER A 48 -2.92 -3.11 17.52
C SER A 48 -3.14 -1.58 17.39
N MET A 49 -4.19 -1.17 16.67
CA MET A 49 -4.58 0.23 16.56
C MET A 49 -4.95 0.84 17.92
N ASP A 50 -5.70 0.10 18.75
CA ASP A 50 -6.08 0.54 20.09
C ASP A 50 -4.85 0.72 20.99
N GLU A 51 -3.89 -0.21 20.92
CA GLU A 51 -2.63 -0.15 21.68
C GLU A 51 -1.75 1.04 21.23
N ALA A 52 -1.64 1.28 19.92
CA ALA A 52 -0.81 2.34 19.35
C ALA A 52 -1.47 3.72 19.36
N GLY A 53 -2.78 3.82 19.63
CA GLY A 53 -3.55 5.06 19.56
C GLY A 53 -3.77 5.53 18.10
N ILE A 54 -3.91 4.58 17.16
CA ILE A 54 -4.18 4.86 15.74
C ILE A 54 -5.68 4.92 15.51
N ASP A 55 -6.14 6.01 14.90
CA ASP A 55 -7.56 6.25 14.65
C ASP A 55 -8.09 5.40 13.50
N LYS A 56 -7.35 5.34 12.38
CA LYS A 56 -7.73 4.62 11.17
C LYS A 56 -6.52 3.90 10.55
N SER A 57 -6.79 2.78 9.86
CA SER A 57 -5.78 2.06 9.08
C SER A 57 -6.30 1.71 7.69
N VAL A 58 -5.47 1.89 6.69
CA VAL A 58 -5.71 1.33 5.36
C VAL A 58 -5.43 -0.17 5.44
N ALA A 59 -6.48 -0.97 5.25
CA ALA A 59 -6.38 -2.42 5.17
C ALA A 59 -6.14 -2.82 3.71
N CYS A 60 -4.91 -3.13 3.37
CA CYS A 60 -4.50 -3.48 2.02
C CYS A 60 -4.80 -4.94 1.71
N GLY A 61 -5.27 -5.18 0.49
CA GLY A 61 -5.26 -6.51 -0.09
C GLY A 61 -3.83 -6.99 -0.34
N PHE A 62 -3.70 -8.27 -0.59
CA PHE A 62 -2.43 -8.88 -0.97
C PHE A 62 -2.36 -9.06 -2.49
N GLY A 63 -1.17 -8.91 -3.08
CA GLY A 63 -0.96 -9.06 -4.52
C GLY A 63 -1.07 -10.52 -5.01
N TRP A 64 -2.26 -11.14 -4.89
CA TRP A 64 -2.52 -12.49 -5.36
C TRP A 64 -2.36 -12.60 -6.88
N SER A 65 -1.72 -13.67 -7.35
CA SER A 65 -1.70 -14.02 -8.77
C SER A 65 -3.00 -14.70 -9.23
N ASP A 66 -3.75 -15.29 -8.30
CA ASP A 66 -5.05 -15.93 -8.52
C ASP A 66 -6.20 -14.93 -8.34
N ALA A 67 -7.00 -14.70 -9.39
CA ALA A 67 -8.11 -13.74 -9.36
C ALA A 67 -9.25 -14.13 -8.40
N GLU A 68 -9.45 -15.43 -8.14
CA GLU A 68 -10.45 -15.86 -7.15
C GLU A 68 -9.99 -15.54 -5.74
N LEU A 69 -8.71 -15.70 -5.42
CA LEU A 69 -8.15 -15.28 -4.14
C LEU A 69 -8.25 -13.75 -3.96
N CYS A 70 -8.11 -12.97 -5.03
CA CYS A 70 -8.40 -11.54 -4.97
C CYS A 70 -9.84 -11.28 -4.52
N ARG A 71 -10.83 -11.98 -5.11
CA ARG A 71 -12.26 -11.83 -4.77
C ARG A 71 -12.56 -12.25 -3.34
N GLU A 72 -12.09 -13.43 -2.93
CA GLU A 72 -12.26 -13.95 -1.57
C GLU A 72 -11.66 -12.98 -0.53
N HIS A 73 -10.48 -12.45 -0.79
CA HIS A 73 -9.81 -11.50 0.10
C HIS A 73 -10.56 -10.16 0.16
N ASN A 74 -10.99 -9.63 -0.98
CA ASN A 74 -11.71 -8.36 -1.04
C ASN A 74 -13.07 -8.42 -0.35
N ASP A 75 -13.77 -9.54 -0.44
CA ASP A 75 -15.01 -9.72 0.31
C ASP A 75 -14.76 -9.61 1.82
N TYR A 76 -13.70 -10.23 2.34
CA TYR A 76 -13.29 -10.11 3.73
C TYR A 76 -12.91 -8.66 4.10
N LEU A 77 -12.09 -7.97 3.27
CA LEU A 77 -11.69 -6.59 3.51
C LEU A 77 -12.89 -5.64 3.60
N LEU A 78 -13.81 -5.76 2.64
CA LEU A 78 -15.00 -4.91 2.58
C LEU A 78 -15.97 -5.19 3.75
N GLU A 79 -16.19 -6.46 4.09
CA GLU A 79 -17.03 -6.83 5.23
C GLU A 79 -16.46 -6.35 6.57
N THR A 80 -15.14 -6.47 6.76
CA THR A 80 -14.50 -6.00 7.98
C THR A 80 -14.48 -4.48 8.08
N ALA A 81 -14.28 -3.79 6.96
CA ALA A 81 -14.36 -2.32 6.90
C ALA A 81 -15.78 -1.83 7.25
N GLU A 82 -16.83 -2.45 6.70
CA GLU A 82 -18.24 -2.15 7.01
C GLU A 82 -18.51 -2.28 8.52
N ARG A 83 -17.95 -3.31 9.18
CA ARG A 83 -18.15 -3.58 10.61
C ARG A 83 -17.24 -2.78 11.54
N SER A 84 -16.18 -2.17 11.02
CA SER A 84 -15.16 -1.46 11.82
C SER A 84 -15.60 -0.10 12.36
N GLY A 85 -16.80 0.37 12.02
CA GLY A 85 -17.24 1.73 12.36
C GLY A 85 -16.43 2.82 11.64
N GLY A 86 -15.84 2.52 10.49
CA GLY A 86 -15.04 3.43 9.69
C GLY A 86 -13.59 3.55 10.13
N ARG A 87 -13.11 2.62 10.96
CA ARG A 87 -11.70 2.56 11.37
C ARG A 87 -10.82 1.91 10.32
N LEU A 88 -11.33 0.93 9.57
CA LEU A 88 -10.62 0.27 8.49
C LEU A 88 -11.04 0.85 7.14
N ILE A 89 -10.06 1.18 6.31
CA ILE A 89 -10.22 1.76 4.98
C ILE A 89 -9.80 0.69 3.98
N PRO A 90 -10.73 0.08 3.19
CA PRO A 90 -10.39 -1.06 2.36
C PRO A 90 -9.68 -0.63 1.08
N PHE A 91 -8.48 -1.16 0.86
CA PHE A 91 -7.78 -1.18 -0.41
C PHE A 91 -7.88 -2.59 -0.98
N CYS A 92 -8.68 -2.75 -2.01
CA CYS A 92 -8.91 -4.05 -2.65
C CYS A 92 -7.69 -4.49 -3.46
N THR A 93 -7.51 -5.78 -3.63
CA THR A 93 -6.50 -6.34 -4.53
C THR A 93 -7.12 -6.72 -5.87
N LEU A 94 -6.34 -6.78 -6.93
CA LEU A 94 -6.82 -7.06 -8.27
C LEU A 94 -5.79 -7.88 -9.06
N GLN A 95 -6.28 -8.85 -9.84
CA GLN A 95 -5.52 -9.41 -10.97
C GLN A 95 -6.00 -8.71 -12.25
N PRO A 96 -5.27 -7.71 -12.78
CA PRO A 96 -5.78 -6.88 -13.88
C PRO A 96 -5.99 -7.65 -15.19
N ALA A 97 -5.25 -8.75 -15.40
CA ALA A 97 -5.39 -9.59 -16.59
C ALA A 97 -6.66 -10.45 -16.58
N ASP A 98 -7.41 -10.51 -15.47
CA ASP A 98 -8.66 -11.27 -15.38
C ASP A 98 -9.78 -10.57 -16.16
N LYS A 99 -10.55 -11.37 -16.93
CA LYS A 99 -11.62 -10.83 -17.80
C LYS A 99 -12.75 -10.15 -17.02
N ALA A 100 -12.98 -10.53 -15.77
CA ALA A 100 -13.99 -9.93 -14.89
C ALA A 100 -13.49 -8.71 -14.13
N ALA A 101 -12.20 -8.31 -14.28
CA ALA A 101 -11.59 -7.24 -13.49
C ALA A 101 -12.42 -5.94 -13.50
N ARG A 102 -12.97 -5.52 -14.63
CA ARG A 102 -13.81 -4.31 -14.74
C ARG A 102 -15.11 -4.41 -13.94
N ASP A 103 -15.77 -5.55 -13.98
CA ASP A 103 -17.03 -5.79 -13.23
C ASP A 103 -16.74 -5.90 -11.73
N ASP A 104 -15.63 -6.51 -11.35
CA ASP A 104 -15.15 -6.60 -10.00
C ASP A 104 -14.84 -5.22 -9.43
N LEU A 105 -14.11 -4.37 -10.15
CA LEU A 105 -13.82 -2.99 -9.76
C LEU A 105 -15.09 -2.17 -9.52
N LYS A 106 -16.08 -2.27 -10.40
CA LYS A 106 -17.37 -1.62 -10.24
C LYS A 106 -18.07 -2.08 -8.95
N ARG A 107 -18.05 -3.39 -8.67
CA ARG A 107 -18.68 -3.99 -7.49
C ARG A 107 -17.98 -3.53 -6.20
N TRP A 108 -16.65 -3.57 -6.13
CA TRP A 108 -15.89 -3.19 -4.94
C TRP A 108 -15.96 -1.68 -4.67
N SER A 109 -15.86 -0.86 -5.69
CA SER A 109 -16.04 0.60 -5.57
C SER A 109 -17.43 0.94 -4.99
N ALA A 110 -18.50 0.27 -5.46
CA ALA A 110 -19.84 0.46 -4.93
C ALA A 110 -20.00 0.01 -3.47
N ARG A 111 -19.15 -0.90 -2.97
CA ARG A 111 -19.08 -1.36 -1.58
C ARG A 111 -18.14 -0.53 -0.71
N GLY A 112 -17.52 0.52 -1.25
CA GLY A 112 -16.71 1.46 -0.48
C GLY A 112 -15.20 1.23 -0.53
N ALA A 113 -14.67 0.47 -1.49
CA ALA A 113 -13.23 0.43 -1.77
C ALA A 113 -12.71 1.86 -2.01
N ARG A 114 -11.60 2.20 -1.37
CA ARG A 114 -10.94 3.52 -1.49
C ARG A 114 -9.67 3.47 -2.31
N GLY A 115 -9.15 2.30 -2.57
CA GLY A 115 -7.96 2.10 -3.37
C GLY A 115 -7.79 0.66 -3.82
N LEU A 116 -6.74 0.45 -4.60
CA LEU A 116 -6.24 -0.86 -5.00
C LEU A 116 -4.82 -1.01 -4.46
N GLY A 117 -4.56 -2.06 -3.71
CA GLY A 117 -3.22 -2.32 -3.14
C GLY A 117 -3.23 -3.29 -1.95
N GLU A 118 -2.10 -3.80 -1.60
CA GLU A 118 -0.80 -3.53 -2.23
C GLU A 118 -0.65 -4.39 -3.50
N LEU A 119 -0.49 -3.74 -4.66
CA LEU A 119 -0.32 -4.41 -5.94
C LEU A 119 1.15 -4.77 -6.16
N ARG A 120 1.40 -5.97 -6.70
CA ARG A 120 2.75 -6.51 -6.96
C ARG A 120 2.89 -6.94 -8.44
N PRO A 121 2.95 -5.99 -9.40
CA PRO A 121 2.88 -6.29 -10.83
C PRO A 121 3.78 -7.44 -11.27
N MET A 122 5.05 -7.42 -10.89
CA MET A 122 6.02 -8.44 -11.30
C MET A 122 5.66 -9.85 -10.79
N SER A 123 5.27 -9.96 -9.51
CA SER A 123 4.88 -11.25 -8.92
C SER A 123 3.50 -11.71 -9.42
N GLN A 124 2.60 -10.77 -9.71
CA GLN A 124 1.29 -11.05 -10.29
C GLN A 124 1.33 -11.31 -11.80
N GLY A 125 2.49 -11.14 -12.45
CA GLY A 125 2.71 -11.51 -13.84
C GLY A 125 2.27 -10.49 -14.88
N TYR A 126 2.22 -9.18 -14.53
CA TYR A 126 1.92 -8.10 -15.47
C TYR A 126 2.95 -6.95 -15.39
N SER A 127 2.92 -6.06 -16.36
CA SER A 127 3.79 -4.88 -16.45
C SER A 127 2.97 -3.60 -16.34
N LEU A 128 3.61 -2.51 -15.90
CA LEU A 128 3.03 -1.16 -15.95
C LEU A 128 3.51 -0.34 -17.16
N ILE A 129 4.27 -0.96 -18.06
CA ILE A 129 4.78 -0.28 -19.27
C ILE A 129 4.03 -0.79 -20.48
N ASP A 130 3.38 0.13 -21.21
CA ASP A 130 2.70 -0.11 -22.48
C ASP A 130 1.80 -1.36 -22.47
N SER A 131 0.93 -1.50 -21.44
CA SER A 131 0.11 -2.69 -21.21
C SER A 131 -1.37 -2.37 -20.96
N ASP A 132 -2.23 -3.30 -21.34
CA ASP A 132 -3.68 -3.21 -21.08
C ASP A 132 -3.98 -3.18 -19.57
N GLU A 133 -3.12 -3.79 -18.75
CA GLU A 133 -3.22 -3.80 -17.28
C GLU A 133 -2.96 -2.41 -16.70
N ALA A 134 -1.95 -1.68 -17.21
CA ALA A 134 -1.68 -0.30 -16.82
C ALA A 134 -2.85 0.62 -17.18
N ASP A 135 -3.39 0.49 -18.39
CA ASP A 135 -4.56 1.23 -18.86
C ASP A 135 -5.79 0.94 -17.99
N LEU A 136 -6.01 -0.33 -17.62
CA LEU A 136 -7.10 -0.73 -16.73
C LEU A 136 -6.97 -0.10 -15.35
N LEU A 137 -5.77 -0.13 -14.76
CA LEU A 137 -5.51 0.45 -13.44
C LEU A 137 -5.69 1.97 -13.47
N SER A 138 -5.18 2.65 -14.50
CA SER A 138 -5.40 4.09 -14.69
C SER A 138 -6.88 4.42 -14.81
N TRP A 139 -7.61 3.67 -15.64
CA TRP A 139 -9.06 3.84 -15.78
C TRP A 139 -9.79 3.63 -14.45
N ALA A 140 -9.37 2.66 -13.62
CA ALA A 140 -9.98 2.44 -12.31
C ALA A 140 -9.76 3.62 -11.36
N GLY A 141 -8.55 4.19 -11.37
CA GLY A 141 -8.23 5.41 -10.62
C GLY A 141 -9.12 6.57 -11.02
N ASP A 142 -9.25 6.83 -12.31
CA ASP A 142 -10.05 7.95 -12.83
C ASP A 142 -11.55 7.74 -12.66
N ALA A 143 -12.06 6.53 -12.99
CA ALA A 143 -13.50 6.26 -13.02
C ALA A 143 -14.13 6.14 -11.64
N TYR A 144 -13.38 5.68 -10.65
CA TYR A 144 -13.85 5.41 -9.30
C TYR A 144 -13.11 6.19 -8.22
N ASP A 145 -12.18 7.07 -8.60
CA ASP A 145 -11.35 7.85 -7.66
C ASP A 145 -10.60 6.95 -6.67
N LEU A 146 -10.08 5.82 -7.17
CA LEU A 146 -9.33 4.86 -6.39
C LEU A 146 -7.85 5.24 -6.34
N VAL A 147 -7.26 5.20 -5.15
CA VAL A 147 -5.82 5.35 -4.97
C VAL A 147 -5.14 4.02 -5.31
N LEU A 148 -4.08 4.06 -6.10
CA LEU A 148 -3.30 2.85 -6.45
C LEU A 148 -2.06 2.76 -5.57
N MET A 149 -1.92 1.67 -4.80
CA MET A 149 -0.72 1.39 -4.02
C MET A 149 0.06 0.25 -4.65
N PHE A 150 1.33 0.50 -4.92
CA PHE A 150 2.24 -0.47 -5.52
C PHE A 150 3.38 -0.84 -4.57
N HIS A 151 3.63 -2.13 -4.42
CA HIS A 151 4.83 -2.64 -3.77
C HIS A 151 6.06 -2.28 -4.58
N ALA A 152 6.79 -1.27 -4.15
CA ALA A 152 8.03 -0.85 -4.79
C ALA A 152 9.24 -1.35 -4.00
N SER A 153 10.31 -1.70 -4.70
CA SER A 153 11.53 -2.19 -4.06
C SER A 153 12.77 -1.56 -4.66
N GLU A 154 13.77 -1.35 -3.81
CA GLU A 154 15.06 -0.83 -4.23
C GLU A 154 15.77 -1.84 -5.15
N PRO A 155 16.40 -1.39 -6.25
CA PRO A 155 17.18 -2.25 -7.14
C PRO A 155 18.50 -2.73 -6.50
N VAL A 156 18.87 -2.19 -5.35
CA VAL A 156 20.13 -2.39 -4.63
C VAL A 156 19.87 -2.82 -3.18
N GLY A 157 20.91 -3.12 -2.42
CA GLY A 157 20.81 -3.54 -1.03
C GLY A 157 20.74 -5.08 -0.87
N HIS A 158 20.45 -5.53 0.36
CA HIS A 158 20.40 -6.96 0.67
C HIS A 158 19.17 -7.65 0.07
N ALA A 159 19.26 -8.96 -0.10
CA ALA A 159 18.13 -9.77 -0.55
C ALA A 159 17.23 -10.12 0.64
N TYR A 160 15.91 -10.03 0.45
CA TYR A 160 14.88 -10.45 1.41
C TYR A 160 13.66 -11.01 0.65
N PRO A 161 12.84 -11.84 1.28
CA PRO A 161 11.59 -12.30 0.67
C PRO A 161 10.71 -11.09 0.29
N GLY A 162 10.24 -11.07 -0.94
CA GLY A 162 9.41 -9.95 -1.41
C GLY A 162 10.16 -8.80 -2.07
N LYS A 163 11.51 -8.81 -2.09
CA LYS A 163 12.31 -7.76 -2.75
C LYS A 163 12.03 -7.62 -4.26
N ALA A 164 11.48 -8.64 -4.91
CA ALA A 164 11.08 -8.59 -6.32
C ALA A 164 9.79 -7.75 -6.53
N GLY A 165 9.74 -6.54 -5.96
CA GLY A 165 8.66 -5.58 -6.14
C GLY A 165 8.72 -4.88 -7.50
N LEU A 166 7.89 -3.85 -7.64
CA LEU A 166 7.85 -3.02 -8.85
C LEU A 166 9.17 -2.26 -9.01
N PRO A 167 9.89 -2.40 -10.15
CA PRO A 167 11.06 -1.57 -10.42
C PRO A 167 10.70 -0.08 -10.46
N VAL A 168 11.55 0.76 -9.87
CA VAL A 168 11.33 2.21 -9.82
C VAL A 168 11.15 2.82 -11.22
N GLU A 169 11.77 2.25 -12.26
CA GLU A 169 11.59 2.64 -13.65
C GLU A 169 10.13 2.48 -14.11
N GLN A 170 9.50 1.34 -13.81
CA GLN A 170 8.11 1.08 -14.17
C GLN A 170 7.15 1.99 -13.41
N LEU A 171 7.41 2.23 -12.12
CA LEU A 171 6.63 3.15 -11.32
C LEU A 171 6.75 4.58 -11.86
N GLY A 172 7.99 5.02 -12.15
CA GLY A 172 8.25 6.34 -12.75
C GLY A 172 7.57 6.51 -14.11
N ARG A 173 7.58 5.47 -14.95
CA ARG A 173 6.89 5.50 -16.24
C ARG A 173 5.36 5.58 -16.05
N PHE A 174 4.79 4.79 -15.15
CA PHE A 174 3.34 4.80 -14.88
C PHE A 174 2.85 6.18 -14.45
N ILE A 175 3.50 6.83 -13.48
CA ILE A 175 3.09 8.16 -13.01
C ILE A 175 3.29 9.26 -14.06
N THR A 176 4.23 9.07 -15.01
CA THR A 176 4.43 9.98 -16.14
C THR A 176 3.34 9.83 -17.20
N ASP A 177 2.95 8.61 -17.51
CA ASP A 177 1.94 8.31 -18.51
C ASP A 177 0.51 8.61 -18.00
N PHE A 178 0.28 8.49 -16.66
CA PHE A 178 -1.02 8.67 -16.02
C PHE A 178 -1.00 9.72 -14.89
N PRO A 179 -0.68 10.98 -15.16
CA PRO A 179 -0.48 12.01 -14.13
C PRO A 179 -1.76 12.38 -13.35
N GLY A 180 -2.93 11.97 -13.82
CA GLY A 180 -4.22 12.19 -13.16
C GLY A 180 -4.49 11.24 -12.01
N VAL A 181 -3.83 10.08 -11.97
CA VAL A 181 -4.07 9.01 -10.99
C VAL A 181 -3.31 9.27 -9.71
N SER A 182 -3.97 9.07 -8.57
CA SER A 182 -3.29 9.11 -7.26
C SER A 182 -2.59 7.78 -6.99
N VAL A 183 -1.29 7.86 -6.70
CA VAL A 183 -0.43 6.68 -6.52
C VAL A 183 0.28 6.75 -5.16
N ILE A 184 0.35 5.62 -4.46
CA ILE A 184 1.24 5.40 -3.32
C ILE A 184 2.31 4.40 -3.75
N GLY A 185 3.56 4.83 -3.76
CA GLY A 185 4.71 3.94 -3.83
C GLY A 185 5.05 3.44 -2.43
N ALA A 186 4.72 2.18 -2.13
CA ALA A 186 5.02 1.60 -0.84
C ALA A 186 6.54 1.57 -0.57
N HIS A 187 6.93 1.57 0.71
CA HIS A 187 8.34 1.46 1.11
C HIS A 187 9.22 2.54 0.47
N TRP A 188 8.86 3.80 0.65
CA TRP A 188 9.56 4.94 0.05
C TRP A 188 9.60 4.90 -1.49
N GLY A 189 8.63 4.21 -2.11
CA GLY A 189 8.54 4.07 -3.55
C GLY A 189 9.75 3.38 -4.20
N GLY A 190 10.46 2.50 -3.44
CA GLY A 190 11.69 1.88 -3.92
C GLY A 190 12.79 2.88 -4.27
N GLY A 191 12.79 4.05 -3.65
CA GLY A 191 13.73 5.14 -3.90
C GLY A 191 13.28 6.15 -4.97
N LEU A 192 12.04 6.09 -5.44
CA LEU A 192 11.48 7.03 -6.42
C LEU A 192 11.71 8.51 -6.06
N PRO A 193 11.56 8.97 -4.80
CA PRO A 193 11.77 10.38 -4.43
C PRO A 193 13.14 10.93 -4.79
N PHE A 194 14.20 10.11 -4.84
CA PHE A 194 15.54 10.56 -5.21
C PHE A 194 15.64 11.02 -6.67
N TYR A 195 14.69 10.60 -7.52
CA TYR A 195 14.59 11.05 -8.91
C TYR A 195 13.83 12.38 -9.07
N ALA A 196 13.28 12.96 -7.99
CA ALA A 196 12.69 14.31 -8.03
C ALA A 196 13.70 15.43 -8.35
N LEU A 197 15.00 15.13 -8.36
CA LEU A 197 16.03 16.03 -8.88
C LEU A 197 16.03 16.12 -10.42
N ILE A 198 15.34 15.23 -11.11
CA ILE A 198 15.08 15.30 -12.54
C ILE A 198 13.78 16.09 -12.73
N PRO A 199 13.78 17.25 -13.42
CA PRO A 199 12.60 18.14 -13.52
C PRO A 199 11.33 17.41 -13.99
N GLU A 200 11.43 16.58 -15.02
CA GLU A 200 10.29 15.83 -15.57
C GLU A 200 9.71 14.84 -14.55
N MET A 201 10.56 14.22 -13.74
CA MET A 201 10.09 13.31 -12.70
C MET A 201 9.44 14.06 -11.54
N ARG A 202 9.94 15.23 -11.17
CA ARG A 202 9.32 16.08 -10.15
C ARG A 202 7.90 16.47 -10.56
N ASP A 203 7.73 16.88 -11.81
CA ASP A 203 6.42 17.27 -12.36
C ASP A 203 5.45 16.07 -12.36
N ALA A 204 5.93 14.86 -12.70
CA ALA A 204 5.14 13.64 -12.71
C ALA A 204 4.69 13.20 -11.30
N MET A 205 5.44 13.57 -10.24
CA MET A 205 5.13 13.18 -8.85
C MET A 205 3.98 13.98 -8.23
N GLY A 206 3.34 14.90 -8.93
CA GLY A 206 2.32 15.79 -8.34
C GLY A 206 1.15 15.11 -7.62
N ARG A 207 0.83 13.87 -7.97
CA ARG A 207 -0.20 13.04 -7.31
C ARG A 207 0.38 11.70 -6.78
N THR A 208 1.69 11.67 -6.60
CA THR A 208 2.38 10.48 -6.08
C THR A 208 2.79 10.70 -4.64
N TYR A 209 2.49 9.75 -3.81
CA TYR A 209 2.85 9.68 -2.40
C TYR A 209 3.79 8.50 -2.18
N VAL A 210 4.54 8.55 -1.10
CA VAL A 210 5.30 7.39 -0.59
C VAL A 210 4.95 7.15 0.87
N ASP A 211 4.97 5.89 1.30
CA ASP A 211 4.77 5.58 2.70
C ASP A 211 6.06 5.20 3.42
N SER A 212 6.01 5.27 4.75
CA SER A 212 7.13 4.93 5.62
C SER A 212 7.17 3.46 6.04
N ALA A 213 6.34 2.61 5.42
CA ALA A 213 6.22 1.20 5.77
C ALA A 213 7.57 0.49 5.76
N ALA A 214 7.81 -0.35 6.77
CA ALA A 214 9.03 -1.14 6.95
C ALA A 214 10.34 -0.31 6.98
N THR A 215 10.31 0.99 7.29
CA THR A 215 11.51 1.86 7.28
C THR A 215 12.68 1.25 8.02
N GLY A 216 12.47 0.77 9.25
CA GLY A 216 13.55 0.23 10.09
C GLY A 216 14.24 -1.03 9.53
N LEU A 217 13.61 -1.70 8.57
CA LEU A 217 14.18 -2.87 7.87
C LEU A 217 14.94 -2.49 6.60
N LEU A 218 14.62 -1.35 5.98
CA LEU A 218 15.08 -0.97 4.64
C LEU A 218 16.04 0.22 4.63
N TYR A 219 15.78 1.23 5.47
CA TYR A 219 16.51 2.50 5.47
C TYR A 219 16.92 2.92 6.87
N SER A 220 17.92 3.80 6.95
CA SER A 220 18.17 4.57 8.18
C SER A 220 17.07 5.61 8.38
N PRO A 221 16.82 6.07 9.64
CA PRO A 221 15.82 7.12 9.92
C PRO A 221 16.06 8.43 9.16
N ASP A 222 17.26 8.68 8.67
CA ASP A 222 17.59 9.87 7.86
C ASP A 222 16.76 9.93 6.55
N VAL A 223 16.17 8.83 6.11
CA VAL A 223 15.33 8.78 4.90
C VAL A 223 14.18 9.79 4.99
N PHE A 224 13.57 9.99 6.16
CA PHE A 224 12.49 10.95 6.34
C PHE A 224 12.94 12.36 5.94
N SER A 225 14.00 12.87 6.55
CA SER A 225 14.49 14.24 6.25
C SER A 225 14.90 14.37 4.79
N ARG A 226 15.56 13.36 4.21
CA ARG A 226 16.01 13.39 2.81
C ARG A 226 14.86 13.37 1.82
N VAL A 227 13.85 12.56 2.06
CA VAL A 227 12.67 12.50 1.19
C VAL A 227 11.85 13.79 1.32
N ILE A 228 11.65 14.29 2.54
CA ILE A 228 10.97 15.58 2.77
C ILE A 228 11.69 16.74 2.05
N ASP A 229 13.02 16.79 2.08
CA ASP A 229 13.82 17.79 1.35
C ASP A 229 13.58 17.72 -0.17
N LEU A 230 13.31 16.53 -0.71
CA LEU A 230 13.16 16.31 -2.15
C LEU A 230 11.74 16.54 -2.68
N VAL A 231 10.74 16.02 -1.96
CA VAL A 231 9.35 16.01 -2.44
C VAL A 231 8.36 16.76 -1.53
N GLY A 232 8.80 17.17 -0.36
CA GLY A 232 7.96 17.80 0.67
C GLY A 232 7.26 16.81 1.58
N ALA A 233 6.97 17.24 2.82
CA ALA A 233 6.25 16.43 3.80
C ALA A 233 4.83 16.05 3.32
N SER A 234 4.21 16.87 2.46
CA SER A 234 2.88 16.63 1.89
C SER A 234 2.78 15.39 0.98
N HIS A 235 3.89 14.79 0.60
CA HIS A 235 3.94 13.57 -0.23
C HIS A 235 4.34 12.31 0.57
N VAL A 236 4.48 12.41 1.88
CA VAL A 236 4.88 11.28 2.74
C VAL A 236 3.69 10.87 3.61
N LEU A 237 3.43 9.57 3.67
CA LEU A 237 2.39 8.96 4.49
C LEU A 237 3.02 8.10 5.60
N PHE A 238 2.45 8.13 6.80
CA PHE A 238 2.77 7.15 7.81
C PHE A 238 2.21 5.79 7.39
N GLY A 239 3.04 4.77 7.40
CA GLY A 239 2.70 3.37 7.16
C GLY A 239 3.56 2.47 8.05
N SER A 240 2.98 1.42 8.62
CA SER A 240 3.71 0.44 9.44
C SER A 240 4.18 -0.78 8.66
N ASP A 241 3.39 -1.24 7.72
CA ASP A 241 3.46 -2.59 7.12
C ASP A 241 3.06 -3.68 8.14
N PHE A 242 2.09 -3.36 9.02
CA PHE A 242 1.53 -4.37 9.93
C PHE A 242 1.01 -5.58 9.14
N PRO A 243 1.26 -6.82 9.54
CA PRO A 243 1.88 -7.27 10.79
C PRO A 243 3.40 -7.47 10.74
N LEU A 244 4.09 -7.08 9.66
CA LEU A 244 5.55 -7.22 9.54
C LEU A 244 6.26 -6.39 10.62
N VAL A 245 5.83 -5.13 10.76
CA VAL A 245 6.26 -4.22 11.84
C VAL A 245 5.05 -3.86 12.69
N GLY A 246 5.21 -3.80 14.00
CA GLY A 246 4.17 -3.38 14.93
C GLY A 246 3.85 -1.89 14.76
N GLN A 247 2.55 -1.53 14.83
CA GLN A 247 2.12 -0.13 14.66
C GLN A 247 2.71 0.81 15.70
N SER A 248 2.81 0.39 16.96
CA SER A 248 3.46 1.18 18.02
C SER A 248 4.93 1.41 17.70
N GLU A 249 5.66 0.38 17.28
CA GLU A 249 7.07 0.48 16.90
C GLU A 249 7.28 1.46 15.74
N ALA A 250 6.46 1.34 14.68
CA ALA A 250 6.55 2.23 13.52
C ALA A 250 6.23 3.70 13.88
N LEU A 251 5.22 3.93 14.72
CA LEU A 251 4.82 5.26 15.14
C LEU A 251 5.86 5.90 16.08
N GLU A 252 6.45 5.13 16.99
CA GLU A 252 7.54 5.58 17.83
C GLU A 252 8.77 5.97 16.99
N ALA A 253 9.13 5.15 16.02
CA ALA A 253 10.23 5.44 15.09
C ALA A 253 10.01 6.75 14.31
N LEU A 254 8.78 7.03 13.85
CA LEU A 254 8.44 8.31 13.23
C LEU A 254 8.56 9.48 14.23
N ARG A 255 8.13 9.31 15.47
CA ARG A 255 8.16 10.35 16.51
C ARG A 255 9.57 10.71 16.94
N ASP A 256 10.50 9.78 16.84
CA ASP A 256 11.93 10.04 17.12
C ASP A 256 12.62 10.84 16.01
N VAL A 257 12.03 10.96 14.82
CA VAL A 257 12.56 11.81 13.75
C VAL A 257 12.40 13.29 14.12
N PRO A 258 13.42 14.14 13.99
CA PRO A 258 13.36 15.57 14.30
C PRO A 258 12.60 16.35 13.21
N LEU A 259 11.28 16.25 13.21
CA LEU A 259 10.36 16.98 12.33
C LEU A 259 9.72 18.14 13.11
N ASP A 260 9.40 19.23 12.39
CA ASP A 260 8.51 20.25 12.94
C ASP A 260 7.07 19.73 13.10
N GLU A 261 6.24 20.47 13.82
CA GLU A 261 4.87 20.05 14.12
C GLU A 261 4.00 19.93 12.86
N GLU A 262 4.19 20.79 11.88
CA GLU A 262 3.44 20.79 10.62
C GLU A 262 3.79 19.56 9.78
N ALA A 263 5.06 19.28 9.54
CA ALA A 263 5.50 18.09 8.81
C ALA A 263 5.04 16.80 9.51
N ARG A 264 5.10 16.76 10.84
CA ARG A 264 4.65 15.61 11.62
C ARG A 264 3.14 15.38 11.46
N ALA A 265 2.33 16.43 11.58
CA ALA A 265 0.87 16.32 11.42
C ALA A 265 0.48 15.85 10.02
N LEU A 266 1.14 16.37 8.98
CA LEU A 266 0.96 15.93 7.59
C LEU A 266 1.23 14.43 7.45
N ILE A 267 2.37 13.96 7.93
CA ILE A 267 2.79 12.56 7.77
C ILE A 267 1.95 11.62 8.63
N GLU A 268 1.67 11.99 9.89
CA GLU A 268 0.89 11.12 10.80
C GLU A 268 -0.55 10.88 10.33
N GLY A 269 -1.13 11.79 9.48
CA GLY A 269 -2.48 11.51 9.03
C GLY A 269 -3.14 12.54 8.13
N GLU A 270 -2.75 13.82 8.12
CA GLU A 270 -3.45 14.82 7.32
C GLU A 270 -3.33 14.53 5.82
N ASN A 271 -2.16 14.11 5.34
CA ASN A 271 -1.98 13.70 3.95
C ASN A 271 -2.86 12.51 3.58
N ALA A 272 -2.90 11.47 4.42
CA ALA A 272 -3.76 10.31 4.18
C ALA A 272 -5.24 10.68 4.24
N ARG A 273 -5.64 11.56 5.16
CA ARG A 273 -7.01 12.07 5.26
C ARG A 273 -7.43 12.81 3.98
N GLU A 274 -6.59 13.68 3.48
CA GLU A 274 -6.84 14.43 2.25
C GLU A 274 -6.88 13.51 1.02
N LEU A 275 -5.85 12.67 0.85
CA LEU A 275 -5.75 11.72 -0.26
C LEU A 275 -6.98 10.80 -0.34
N LEU A 276 -7.44 10.29 0.80
CA LEU A 276 -8.56 9.35 0.90
C LEU A 276 -9.92 10.03 1.07
N ARG A 277 -9.94 11.37 1.10
CA ARG A 277 -11.15 12.20 1.28
C ARG A 277 -11.98 11.77 2.49
N LEU A 278 -11.31 11.57 3.61
CA LEU A 278 -11.98 11.18 4.85
C LEU A 278 -12.58 12.42 5.52
N ALA A 279 -13.79 12.27 6.07
CA ALA A 279 -14.44 13.32 6.84
C ALA A 279 -13.59 13.67 8.09
N ASP A 280 -13.69 14.94 8.50
CA ASP A 280 -13.18 15.35 9.80
C ASP A 280 -13.91 14.55 10.88
N GLY A 281 -13.14 13.93 11.79
CA GLY A 281 -13.67 13.08 12.87
C GLY A 281 -14.41 13.84 13.95
#